data_bd26fd912b07ba2c04be43f457fc86bb
#
_entry.id   bd26fd912b07ba2c04be43f457fc86bb
#
_cell.length_a   1.000
_cell.length_b   1.000
_cell.length_c   1.000
_cell.angle_alpha   90.00
_cell.angle_beta   90.00
_cell.angle_gamma   90.00
#
_symmetry.space_group_name_H-M   'P 1'
#
loop_
_entity.id
_entity.type
_entity.pdbx_description
1 polymer ?
#
loop_
_entity_poly.entity_id
_entity_poly.type
_entity_poly.pdbx_seq_one_letter_code
_entity_poly.pdbx_strand_id
1 'polypeptide(L)'
;MNSDTVSTATAPIAIEDSFRTRVSTRTARVGVIGMGYVGLPLALLFSEQHFRVTGFDIDPRKIETLRAGGSYIYRIPHTDIEAARGRGFSATGDYAHIGEMDAVIICVPTPLSESREPDLTAICQTAQALAPNIREGQLIVLESTSYPGTTEEVLVPILEKGSALKAARGSGRADGHFYVAFSPEREDPGNDTVARRDIPKVIGGLNTTAAEFAAELYGSIFNQTVRVSTPAAAEMTKLLENIYRCVNIALVNELKLLAIRMGIDIWEVIEAAKTKPFGFHAFYPGPGLGGHCIPVDPFYLAWKARQFDFQTHFIELAGEVNASMPYHVVASLIDALNQRKKTLNGARVLVLGVAYKKDVDDLRESPSLTVIELLRNQGADVRYHDPFFPHIGRGRKYNLQMDRASLDRLDQYDCVLIITDHSDYDYAKIVKDSQLIVDTRNATKGITSEKIVRC
;
A
#
# COMPACT_ATOMS: atom_id res chain seq x y z
N MET A 1 -41.36 -45.29 -43.78
CA MET A 1 -39.98 -44.95 -43.37
C MET A 1 -40.02 -43.55 -42.80
N ASN A 2 -40.23 -43.47 -41.49
CA ASN A 2 -40.22 -42.19 -40.75
C ASN A 2 -38.82 -42.00 -40.18
N SER A 3 -38.14 -40.96 -40.60
CA SER A 3 -36.86 -40.52 -40.04
C SER A 3 -37.16 -39.54 -38.90
N ASP A 4 -37.13 -40.02 -37.66
CA ASP A 4 -37.10 -39.18 -36.47
C ASP A 4 -35.73 -38.50 -36.36
N THR A 5 -35.68 -37.21 -36.69
CA THR A 5 -34.56 -36.36 -36.37
C THR A 5 -34.66 -35.97 -34.89
N VAL A 6 -33.88 -36.63 -34.03
CA VAL A 6 -33.67 -36.23 -32.65
C VAL A 6 -32.84 -34.93 -32.63
N SER A 7 -33.52 -33.82 -32.42
CA SER A 7 -32.86 -32.54 -32.09
C SER A 7 -32.30 -32.63 -30.68
N THR A 8 -30.99 -32.80 -30.55
CA THR A 8 -30.30 -32.66 -29.25
C THR A 8 -30.24 -31.15 -28.90
N ALA A 9 -31.27 -30.66 -28.25
CA ALA A 9 -31.20 -29.37 -27.55
C ALA A 9 -30.17 -29.51 -26.43
N THR A 10 -28.99 -28.89 -26.66
CA THR A 10 -27.97 -28.73 -25.61
C THR A 10 -28.61 -27.97 -24.45
N ALA A 11 -28.64 -28.58 -23.26
CA ALA A 11 -29.10 -27.93 -22.05
C ALA A 11 -28.31 -26.61 -21.84
N PRO A 12 -28.97 -25.53 -21.39
CA PRO A 12 -28.24 -24.27 -21.16
C PRO A 12 -27.11 -24.50 -20.14
N ILE A 13 -25.89 -24.18 -20.53
CA ILE A 13 -24.70 -24.24 -19.64
C ILE A 13 -25.02 -23.41 -18.43
N ALA A 14 -24.82 -23.95 -17.23
CA ALA A 14 -25.05 -23.23 -16.00
C ALA A 14 -24.16 -21.95 -15.98
N ILE A 15 -24.68 -20.84 -15.43
CA ILE A 15 -23.95 -19.57 -15.35
C ILE A 15 -22.58 -19.78 -14.68
N GLU A 16 -22.50 -20.64 -13.67
CA GLU A 16 -21.28 -21.01 -12.96
C GLU A 16 -20.30 -21.76 -13.85
N ASP A 17 -20.73 -22.74 -14.62
CA ASP A 17 -19.90 -23.47 -15.58
C ASP A 17 -19.42 -22.54 -16.69
N SER A 18 -20.25 -21.58 -17.09
CA SER A 18 -19.90 -20.54 -18.05
C SER A 18 -18.79 -19.61 -17.55
N PHE A 19 -18.83 -19.19 -16.25
CA PHE A 19 -17.78 -18.36 -15.66
C PHE A 19 -16.44 -19.12 -15.60
N ARG A 20 -16.45 -20.35 -15.06
CA ARG A 20 -15.25 -21.20 -14.97
C ARG A 20 -14.64 -21.48 -16.33
N THR A 21 -15.47 -21.79 -17.33
CA THR A 21 -15.00 -21.98 -18.70
C THR A 21 -14.34 -20.73 -19.25
N ARG A 22 -14.93 -19.54 -19.05
CA ARG A 22 -14.31 -18.28 -19.53
C ARG A 22 -13.01 -17.96 -18.81
N VAL A 23 -12.88 -18.25 -17.53
CA VAL A 23 -11.62 -18.07 -16.79
C VAL A 23 -10.54 -19.03 -17.29
N SER A 24 -10.87 -20.33 -17.43
CA SER A 24 -9.90 -21.34 -17.89
C SER A 24 -9.44 -21.12 -19.32
N THR A 25 -10.32 -20.66 -20.22
CA THR A 25 -10.01 -20.33 -21.61
C THR A 25 -9.48 -18.92 -21.83
N ARG A 26 -9.32 -18.11 -20.79
CA ARG A 26 -8.87 -16.70 -20.85
C ARG A 26 -9.80 -15.78 -21.64
N THR A 27 -11.05 -16.17 -21.82
CA THR A 27 -12.06 -15.36 -22.51
C THR A 27 -12.90 -14.49 -21.56
N ALA A 28 -12.75 -14.66 -20.24
CA ALA A 28 -13.36 -13.80 -19.26
C ALA A 28 -12.90 -12.36 -19.41
N ARG A 29 -13.82 -11.40 -19.27
CA ARG A 29 -13.55 -9.97 -19.24
C ARG A 29 -13.39 -9.51 -17.82
N VAL A 30 -12.27 -8.87 -17.50
CA VAL A 30 -11.94 -8.39 -16.16
C VAL A 30 -11.97 -6.88 -16.12
N GLY A 31 -12.81 -6.31 -15.27
CA GLY A 31 -12.84 -4.89 -14.94
C GLY A 31 -12.01 -4.61 -13.69
N VAL A 32 -11.13 -3.62 -13.70
CA VAL A 32 -10.38 -3.17 -12.53
C VAL A 32 -10.67 -1.71 -12.29
N ILE A 33 -11.23 -1.37 -11.12
CA ILE A 33 -11.63 -0.02 -10.76
C ILE A 33 -10.58 0.60 -9.85
N GLY A 34 -10.09 1.79 -10.24
CA GLY A 34 -9.00 2.50 -9.56
C GLY A 34 -7.64 2.15 -10.17
N MET A 35 -7.21 2.92 -11.18
CA MET A 35 -5.93 2.74 -11.87
C MET A 35 -4.79 3.42 -11.10
N GLY A 36 -4.66 3.11 -9.80
CA GLY A 36 -3.57 3.55 -8.93
C GLY A 36 -2.43 2.52 -8.84
N TYR A 37 -1.64 2.65 -7.76
CA TYR A 37 -0.48 1.78 -7.47
C TYR A 37 -0.84 0.29 -7.23
N VAL A 38 -2.11 -0.02 -6.98
CA VAL A 38 -2.62 -1.39 -6.83
C VAL A 38 -3.30 -1.85 -8.12
N GLY A 39 -4.29 -1.10 -8.59
CA GLY A 39 -5.16 -1.57 -9.67
C GLY A 39 -4.48 -1.61 -11.04
N LEU A 40 -3.62 -0.64 -11.39
CA LEU A 40 -2.93 -0.66 -12.69
C LEU A 40 -1.98 -1.87 -12.80
N PRO A 41 -1.09 -2.14 -11.83
CA PRO A 41 -0.26 -3.33 -11.86
C PRO A 41 -1.07 -4.64 -11.91
N LEU A 42 -2.18 -4.72 -11.18
CA LEU A 42 -3.06 -5.90 -11.22
C LEU A 42 -3.69 -6.08 -12.62
N ALA A 43 -4.16 -4.98 -13.22
CA ALA A 43 -4.72 -5.00 -14.58
C ALA A 43 -3.69 -5.49 -15.62
N LEU A 44 -2.43 -5.05 -15.47
CA LEU A 44 -1.34 -5.52 -16.33
C LEU A 44 -1.06 -7.01 -16.13
N LEU A 45 -1.08 -7.50 -14.89
CA LEU A 45 -0.87 -8.92 -14.59
C LEU A 45 -1.95 -9.82 -15.21
N PHE A 46 -3.22 -9.39 -15.19
CA PHE A 46 -4.28 -10.08 -15.94
C PHE A 46 -4.06 -10.02 -17.46
N SER A 47 -3.67 -8.86 -17.99
CA SER A 47 -3.37 -8.68 -19.41
C SER A 47 -2.21 -9.57 -19.87
N GLU A 48 -1.17 -9.77 -19.06
CA GLU A 48 -0.07 -10.70 -19.33
C GLU A 48 -0.53 -12.15 -19.47
N GLN A 49 -1.59 -12.52 -18.76
CA GLN A 49 -2.22 -13.83 -18.87
C GLN A 49 -3.32 -13.89 -19.94
N HIS A 50 -3.32 -12.93 -20.87
CA HIS A 50 -4.21 -12.88 -22.04
C HIS A 50 -5.71 -12.68 -21.72
N PHE A 51 -6.05 -12.18 -20.53
CA PHE A 51 -7.42 -11.72 -20.27
C PHE A 51 -7.67 -10.38 -20.98
N ARG A 52 -8.92 -10.17 -21.39
CA ARG A 52 -9.37 -8.85 -21.81
C ARG A 52 -9.66 -8.01 -20.57
N VAL A 53 -8.89 -6.93 -20.39
CA VAL A 53 -8.96 -6.10 -19.18
C VAL A 53 -9.46 -4.70 -19.53
N THR A 54 -10.42 -4.21 -18.76
CA THR A 54 -10.87 -2.81 -18.81
C THR A 54 -10.55 -2.15 -17.46
N GLY A 55 -9.67 -1.15 -17.50
CA GLY A 55 -9.37 -0.31 -16.35
C GLY A 55 -10.39 0.84 -16.23
N PHE A 56 -10.92 1.04 -15.04
CA PHE A 56 -11.85 2.13 -14.74
C PHE A 56 -11.19 3.13 -13.76
N ASP A 57 -11.24 4.42 -14.06
CA ASP A 57 -10.79 5.47 -13.12
C ASP A 57 -11.64 6.73 -13.32
N ILE A 58 -11.80 7.52 -12.25
CA ILE A 58 -12.53 8.79 -12.30
C ILE A 58 -11.64 9.95 -12.78
N ASP A 59 -10.31 9.79 -12.78
CA ASP A 59 -9.38 10.83 -13.25
C ASP A 59 -9.20 10.72 -14.78
N PRO A 60 -9.74 11.70 -15.56
CA PRO A 60 -9.64 11.66 -17.01
C PRO A 60 -8.19 11.70 -17.51
N ARG A 61 -7.27 12.33 -16.76
CA ARG A 61 -5.84 12.42 -17.15
C ARG A 61 -5.18 11.05 -17.14
N LYS A 62 -5.50 10.21 -16.15
CA LYS A 62 -5.00 8.83 -16.11
C LYS A 62 -5.53 8.02 -17.28
N ILE A 63 -6.83 8.16 -17.58
CA ILE A 63 -7.47 7.45 -18.69
C ILE A 63 -6.83 7.84 -20.01
N GLU A 64 -6.66 9.14 -20.25
CA GLU A 64 -6.03 9.66 -21.49
C GLU A 64 -4.58 9.17 -21.62
N THR A 65 -3.81 9.20 -20.53
CA THR A 65 -2.43 8.71 -20.51
C THR A 65 -2.37 7.23 -20.87
N LEU A 66 -3.21 6.38 -20.25
CA LEU A 66 -3.25 4.94 -20.55
C LEU A 66 -3.72 4.66 -21.97
N ARG A 67 -4.71 5.40 -22.48
CA ARG A 67 -5.18 5.31 -23.87
C ARG A 67 -4.10 5.68 -24.88
N ALA A 68 -3.25 6.64 -24.53
CA ALA A 68 -2.10 7.04 -25.35
C ALA A 68 -0.93 6.05 -25.28
N GLY A 69 -0.98 5.01 -24.43
CA GLY A 69 0.12 4.06 -24.20
C GLY A 69 1.15 4.57 -23.18
N GLY A 70 0.84 5.66 -22.48
CA GLY A 70 1.69 6.25 -21.46
C GLY A 70 1.52 5.61 -20.07
N SER A 71 2.49 5.86 -19.19
CA SER A 71 2.43 5.53 -17.77
C SER A 71 2.63 6.80 -16.92
N TYR A 72 1.98 6.85 -15.78
CA TYR A 72 2.15 7.86 -14.75
C TYR A 72 2.71 7.27 -13.44
N ILE A 73 3.05 5.98 -13.43
CA ILE A 73 3.70 5.29 -12.31
C ILE A 73 5.14 5.00 -12.71
N TYR A 74 6.10 5.57 -12.00
CA TYR A 74 7.53 5.49 -12.33
C TYR A 74 8.05 4.07 -12.58
N ARG A 75 7.59 3.10 -11.77
CA ARG A 75 8.01 1.70 -11.85
C ARG A 75 7.32 0.90 -12.96
N ILE A 76 6.36 1.48 -13.66
CA ILE A 76 5.67 0.85 -14.80
C ILE A 76 6.12 1.56 -16.06
N PRO A 77 6.97 0.94 -16.89
CA PRO A 77 7.42 1.54 -18.12
C PRO A 77 6.28 1.65 -19.15
N HIS A 78 6.38 2.61 -20.06
CA HIS A 78 5.42 2.82 -21.16
C HIS A 78 5.26 1.55 -22.01
N THR A 79 6.34 0.79 -22.22
CA THR A 79 6.35 -0.46 -22.98
C THR A 79 5.37 -1.49 -22.44
N ASP A 80 5.17 -1.56 -21.12
CA ASP A 80 4.25 -2.51 -20.49
C ASP A 80 2.80 -2.13 -20.78
N ILE A 81 2.49 -0.81 -20.78
CA ILE A 81 1.18 -0.29 -21.14
C ILE A 81 0.89 -0.56 -22.62
N GLU A 82 1.85 -0.28 -23.50
CA GLU A 82 1.71 -0.55 -24.94
C GLU A 82 1.49 -2.04 -25.22
N ALA A 83 2.28 -2.90 -24.57
CA ALA A 83 2.13 -4.35 -24.68
C ALA A 83 0.76 -4.83 -24.18
N ALA A 84 0.26 -4.28 -23.07
CA ALA A 84 -1.07 -4.60 -22.55
C ALA A 84 -2.18 -4.15 -23.51
N ARG A 85 -2.06 -2.95 -24.11
CA ARG A 85 -3.00 -2.47 -25.14
C ARG A 85 -3.02 -3.40 -26.35
N GLY A 86 -1.86 -3.86 -26.80
CA GLY A 86 -1.75 -4.85 -27.88
C GLY A 86 -2.48 -6.18 -27.57
N ARG A 87 -2.63 -6.53 -26.28
CA ARG A 87 -3.39 -7.69 -25.79
C ARG A 87 -4.86 -7.40 -25.50
N GLY A 88 -5.33 -6.16 -25.72
CA GLY A 88 -6.73 -5.77 -25.54
C GLY A 88 -7.04 -5.07 -24.20
N PHE A 89 -6.03 -4.57 -23.49
CA PHE A 89 -6.25 -3.64 -22.37
C PHE A 89 -6.85 -2.32 -22.86
N SER A 90 -7.86 -1.84 -22.16
CA SER A 90 -8.50 -0.54 -22.41
C SER A 90 -8.72 0.21 -21.09
N ALA A 91 -8.87 1.54 -21.16
CA ALA A 91 -9.17 2.36 -19.98
C ALA A 91 -10.38 3.26 -20.26
N THR A 92 -11.28 3.41 -19.28
CA THR A 92 -12.49 4.24 -19.39
C THR A 92 -12.94 4.83 -18.07
N GLY A 93 -13.66 5.95 -18.13
CA GLY A 93 -14.40 6.51 -17.00
C GLY A 93 -15.89 6.16 -17.01
N ASP A 94 -16.34 5.47 -18.05
CA ASP A 94 -17.75 5.10 -18.23
C ASP A 94 -18.08 3.77 -17.57
N TYR A 95 -18.85 3.82 -16.49
CA TYR A 95 -19.30 2.65 -15.73
C TYR A 95 -20.39 1.84 -16.43
N ALA A 96 -20.96 2.29 -17.56
CA ALA A 96 -21.90 1.51 -18.35
C ALA A 96 -21.25 0.20 -18.84
N HIS A 97 -19.92 0.19 -19.08
CA HIS A 97 -19.18 -0.99 -19.48
C HIS A 97 -19.03 -2.07 -18.38
N ILE A 98 -19.43 -1.80 -17.13
CA ILE A 98 -19.39 -2.80 -16.04
C ILE A 98 -20.23 -4.04 -16.39
N GLY A 99 -21.38 -3.88 -17.04
CA GLY A 99 -22.24 -4.99 -17.46
C GLY A 99 -21.59 -5.96 -18.46
N GLU A 100 -20.52 -5.55 -19.12
CA GLU A 100 -19.76 -6.41 -20.04
C GLU A 100 -18.72 -7.29 -19.32
N MET A 101 -18.38 -6.98 -18.08
CA MET A 101 -17.34 -7.68 -17.33
C MET A 101 -17.89 -8.97 -16.71
N ASP A 102 -17.06 -9.98 -16.62
CA ASP A 102 -17.36 -11.23 -15.90
C ASP A 102 -16.93 -11.11 -14.44
N ALA A 103 -15.84 -10.40 -14.21
CA ALA A 103 -15.39 -10.07 -12.87
C ALA A 103 -15.02 -8.58 -12.79
N VAL A 104 -15.34 -7.94 -11.66
CA VAL A 104 -15.01 -6.55 -11.36
C VAL A 104 -14.24 -6.48 -10.06
N ILE A 105 -13.05 -5.90 -10.09
CA ILE A 105 -12.16 -5.78 -8.94
C ILE A 105 -12.06 -4.32 -8.53
N ILE A 106 -12.31 -4.00 -7.25
CA ILE A 106 -12.35 -2.64 -6.72
C ILE A 106 -11.05 -2.36 -5.95
N CYS A 107 -10.23 -1.44 -6.48
CA CYS A 107 -8.91 -1.04 -5.96
C CYS A 107 -8.85 0.47 -5.69
N VAL A 108 -9.88 1.04 -5.07
CA VAL A 108 -9.97 2.47 -4.79
C VAL A 108 -9.30 2.84 -3.47
N PRO A 109 -8.85 4.10 -3.29
CA PRO A 109 -8.17 4.51 -2.07
C PRO A 109 -9.12 4.53 -0.86
N THR A 110 -8.57 4.18 0.29
CA THR A 110 -9.26 4.16 1.59
C THR A 110 -8.38 4.86 2.64
N PRO A 111 -8.35 6.20 2.69
CA PRO A 111 -7.56 6.94 3.65
C PRO A 111 -8.23 6.97 5.03
N LEU A 112 -7.48 7.43 6.04
CA LEU A 112 -8.06 7.88 7.31
C LEU A 112 -8.45 9.35 7.21
N SER A 113 -9.50 9.75 7.96
CA SER A 113 -9.80 11.14 8.27
C SER A 113 -8.72 11.75 9.19
N GLU A 114 -8.81 13.06 9.46
CA GLU A 114 -7.92 13.72 10.43
C GLU A 114 -8.08 13.16 11.85
N SER A 115 -9.29 12.70 12.21
CA SER A 115 -9.59 12.03 13.48
C SER A 115 -9.19 10.55 13.53
N ARG A 116 -8.47 10.05 12.52
CA ARG A 116 -8.06 8.64 12.35
C ARG A 116 -9.22 7.66 12.22
N GLU A 117 -10.33 8.09 11.64
CA GLU A 117 -11.46 7.23 11.30
C GLU A 117 -11.38 6.74 9.85
N PRO A 118 -11.84 5.52 9.54
CA PRO A 118 -11.91 5.00 8.19
C PRO A 118 -12.74 5.88 7.25
N ASP A 119 -12.15 6.31 6.14
CA ASP A 119 -12.89 7.00 5.09
C ASP A 119 -13.20 6.02 3.94
N LEU A 120 -14.42 5.52 3.91
CA LEU A 120 -14.94 4.60 2.89
C LEU A 120 -15.66 5.32 1.75
N THR A 121 -15.57 6.64 1.66
CA THR A 121 -16.28 7.44 0.65
C THR A 121 -16.05 6.93 -0.76
N ALA A 122 -14.78 6.61 -1.12
CA ALA A 122 -14.47 6.10 -2.45
C ALA A 122 -15.07 4.71 -2.71
N ILE A 123 -15.11 3.82 -1.72
CA ILE A 123 -15.79 2.51 -1.83
C ILE A 123 -17.28 2.71 -2.05
N CYS A 124 -17.93 3.55 -1.24
CA CYS A 124 -19.37 3.80 -1.31
C CYS A 124 -19.76 4.42 -2.66
N GLN A 125 -19.02 5.44 -3.11
CA GLN A 125 -19.26 6.10 -4.40
C GLN A 125 -19.07 5.14 -5.57
N THR A 126 -18.01 4.32 -5.53
CA THR A 126 -17.75 3.29 -6.53
C THR A 126 -18.89 2.27 -6.56
N ALA A 127 -19.30 1.75 -5.40
CA ALA A 127 -20.40 0.81 -5.30
C ALA A 127 -21.71 1.38 -5.87
N GLN A 128 -22.02 2.66 -5.58
CA GLN A 128 -23.19 3.36 -6.13
C GLN A 128 -23.10 3.51 -7.65
N ALA A 129 -21.93 3.83 -8.18
CA ALA A 129 -21.74 4.04 -9.62
C ALA A 129 -21.82 2.73 -10.42
N LEU A 130 -21.31 1.61 -9.88
CA LEU A 130 -21.32 0.33 -10.59
C LEU A 130 -22.63 -0.45 -10.45
N ALA A 131 -23.35 -0.27 -9.33
CA ALA A 131 -24.53 -1.05 -9.00
C ALA A 131 -25.62 -1.10 -10.11
N PRO A 132 -25.98 0.01 -10.79
CA PRO A 132 -26.99 -0.02 -11.86
C PRO A 132 -26.61 -0.89 -13.06
N ASN A 133 -25.33 -1.19 -13.24
CA ASN A 133 -24.79 -1.94 -14.38
C ASN A 133 -24.37 -3.38 -14.01
N ILE A 134 -24.56 -3.82 -12.76
CA ILE A 134 -24.26 -5.19 -12.35
C ILE A 134 -25.23 -6.15 -13.03
N ARG A 135 -24.71 -7.26 -13.52
CA ARG A 135 -25.51 -8.33 -14.10
C ARG A 135 -25.46 -9.61 -13.26
N GLU A 136 -26.44 -10.47 -13.51
CA GLU A 136 -26.49 -11.81 -12.93
C GLU A 136 -25.22 -12.62 -13.25
N GLY A 137 -24.76 -13.38 -12.26
CA GLY A 137 -23.57 -14.24 -12.36
C GLY A 137 -22.24 -13.52 -12.34
N GLN A 138 -22.22 -12.21 -12.20
CA GLN A 138 -21.00 -11.41 -12.17
C GLN A 138 -20.28 -11.55 -10.82
N LEU A 139 -18.94 -11.64 -10.83
CA LEU A 139 -18.12 -11.65 -9.63
C LEU A 139 -17.64 -10.22 -9.31
N ILE A 140 -17.91 -9.74 -8.10
CA ILE A 140 -17.42 -8.47 -7.58
C ILE A 140 -16.39 -8.76 -6.48
N VAL A 141 -15.19 -8.26 -6.59
CA VAL A 141 -14.13 -8.44 -5.59
C VAL A 141 -13.71 -7.09 -5.03
N LEU A 142 -13.74 -6.93 -3.72
CA LEU A 142 -13.14 -5.79 -3.04
C LEU A 142 -11.68 -6.11 -2.72
N GLU A 143 -10.74 -5.29 -3.20
CA GLU A 143 -9.31 -5.35 -2.83
C GLU A 143 -8.86 -4.15 -1.99
N SER A 144 -9.64 -3.07 -1.98
CA SER A 144 -9.34 -1.89 -1.18
C SER A 144 -9.21 -2.28 0.29
N THR A 145 -8.20 -1.73 0.97
CA THR A 145 -8.02 -1.96 2.41
C THR A 145 -9.23 -1.48 3.19
N SER A 146 -9.70 -2.30 4.11
CA SER A 146 -10.90 -2.03 4.88
C SER A 146 -10.85 -2.73 6.26
N TYR A 147 -11.84 -2.48 7.12
CA TYR A 147 -12.00 -3.20 8.38
C TYR A 147 -12.88 -4.44 8.18
N PRO A 148 -12.75 -5.47 9.06
CA PRO A 148 -13.58 -6.66 9.01
C PRO A 148 -15.07 -6.35 9.05
N GLY A 149 -15.79 -6.83 8.03
CA GLY A 149 -17.22 -6.59 7.81
C GLY A 149 -17.52 -5.53 6.73
N THR A 150 -16.55 -4.78 6.23
CA THR A 150 -16.80 -3.75 5.20
C THR A 150 -17.46 -4.33 3.95
N THR A 151 -17.01 -5.48 3.49
CA THR A 151 -17.61 -6.14 2.31
C THR A 151 -19.08 -6.45 2.54
N GLU A 152 -19.43 -7.02 3.70
CA GLU A 152 -20.78 -7.50 3.99
C GLU A 152 -21.72 -6.38 4.47
N GLU A 153 -21.21 -5.46 5.30
CA GLU A 153 -22.00 -4.43 5.97
C GLU A 153 -22.14 -3.14 5.15
N VAL A 154 -21.17 -2.85 4.26
CA VAL A 154 -21.13 -1.60 3.49
C VAL A 154 -21.29 -1.86 2.00
N LEU A 155 -20.38 -2.64 1.38
CA LEU A 155 -20.38 -2.83 -0.07
C LEU A 155 -21.65 -3.53 -0.55
N VAL A 156 -21.96 -4.71 -0.01
CA VAL A 156 -23.09 -5.56 -0.46
C VAL A 156 -24.43 -4.83 -0.39
N PRO A 157 -24.82 -4.15 0.71
CA PRO A 157 -26.10 -3.43 0.76
C PRO A 157 -26.26 -2.35 -0.31
N ILE A 158 -25.15 -1.64 -0.65
CA ILE A 158 -25.18 -0.59 -1.70
C ILE A 158 -25.40 -1.26 -3.07
N LEU A 159 -24.70 -2.36 -3.36
CA LEU A 159 -24.81 -3.09 -4.61
C LEU A 159 -26.22 -3.68 -4.79
N GLU A 160 -26.77 -4.33 -3.77
CA GLU A 160 -28.13 -4.90 -3.79
C GLU A 160 -29.21 -3.84 -4.02
N LYS A 161 -29.06 -2.67 -3.35
CA LYS A 161 -30.02 -1.56 -3.49
C LYS A 161 -30.02 -0.95 -4.89
N GLY A 162 -28.83 -0.83 -5.51
CA GLY A 162 -28.70 -0.15 -6.79
C GLY A 162 -28.87 -1.05 -8.02
N SER A 163 -28.65 -2.38 -7.90
CA SER A 163 -28.77 -3.32 -9.02
C SER A 163 -30.12 -4.03 -9.11
N ALA A 164 -30.94 -3.99 -8.08
CA ALA A 164 -32.12 -4.82 -7.90
C ALA A 164 -31.84 -6.34 -7.89
N LEU A 165 -30.58 -6.75 -7.87
CA LEU A 165 -30.09 -8.12 -7.72
C LEU A 165 -29.76 -8.40 -6.25
N LYS A 166 -29.53 -9.68 -5.91
CA LYS A 166 -29.06 -10.07 -4.58
C LYS A 166 -27.66 -10.65 -4.64
N ALA A 167 -26.84 -10.38 -3.62
CA ALA A 167 -25.58 -11.09 -3.46
C ALA A 167 -25.87 -12.55 -3.04
N ALA A 168 -25.21 -13.50 -3.69
CA ALA A 168 -25.38 -14.91 -3.39
C ALA A 168 -24.89 -15.24 -1.97
N ARG A 169 -25.78 -15.71 -1.09
CA ARG A 169 -25.50 -16.17 0.27
C ARG A 169 -25.94 -17.65 0.40
N GLY A 170 -25.21 -18.44 1.16
CA GLY A 170 -25.49 -19.86 1.33
C GLY A 170 -25.00 -20.74 0.18
N SER A 171 -25.24 -22.05 0.29
CA SER A 171 -24.90 -23.03 -0.75
C SER A 171 -26.11 -23.23 -1.66
N GLY A 172 -26.08 -22.70 -2.87
CA GLY A 172 -27.14 -22.92 -3.83
C GLY A 172 -27.06 -22.01 -5.04
N ARG A 173 -27.48 -22.53 -6.18
CA ARG A 173 -27.68 -21.81 -7.42
C ARG A 173 -28.82 -20.83 -7.22
N ALA A 174 -28.55 -19.57 -7.47
CA ALA A 174 -29.55 -18.53 -7.27
C ALA A 174 -29.67 -17.70 -8.55
N ASP A 175 -30.78 -17.86 -9.27
CA ASP A 175 -31.17 -16.97 -10.36
C ASP A 175 -31.35 -15.56 -9.81
N GLY A 176 -30.90 -14.53 -10.53
CA GLY A 176 -30.96 -13.13 -10.10
C GLY A 176 -29.91 -12.73 -9.07
N HIS A 177 -28.77 -13.45 -8.99
CA HIS A 177 -27.72 -13.17 -8.03
C HIS A 177 -26.40 -12.81 -8.69
N PHE A 178 -25.59 -12.00 -7.97
CA PHE A 178 -24.19 -11.76 -8.24
C PHE A 178 -23.32 -12.30 -7.09
N TYR A 179 -22.04 -12.51 -7.34
CA TYR A 179 -21.11 -13.09 -6.38
C TYR A 179 -20.19 -12.02 -5.82
N VAL A 180 -19.84 -12.11 -4.52
CA VAL A 180 -18.98 -11.14 -3.85
C VAL A 180 -17.89 -11.86 -3.08
N ALA A 181 -16.67 -11.34 -3.22
CA ALA A 181 -15.50 -11.78 -2.46
C ALA A 181 -14.67 -10.58 -2.00
N PHE A 182 -13.83 -10.80 -1.03
CA PHE A 182 -12.74 -9.91 -0.62
C PHE A 182 -11.39 -10.59 -0.85
N SER A 183 -10.42 -9.84 -1.34
CA SER A 183 -9.06 -10.32 -1.51
C SER A 183 -8.07 -9.19 -1.27
N PRO A 184 -7.34 -9.17 -0.15
CA PRO A 184 -6.42 -8.07 0.16
C PRO A 184 -5.22 -8.02 -0.78
N GLU A 185 -4.77 -6.80 -1.11
CA GLU A 185 -3.46 -6.60 -1.71
C GLU A 185 -2.38 -6.63 -0.63
N ARG A 186 -1.32 -7.42 -0.85
CA ARG A 186 -0.27 -7.74 0.13
C ARG A 186 1.14 -7.40 -0.36
N GLU A 187 1.27 -6.57 -1.39
CA GLU A 187 2.58 -6.15 -1.90
C GLU A 187 3.35 -5.31 -0.88
N ASP A 188 4.68 -5.42 -0.96
CA ASP A 188 5.63 -4.53 -0.30
C ASP A 188 6.37 -3.71 -1.36
N PRO A 189 5.96 -2.45 -1.63
CA PRO A 189 6.61 -1.61 -2.63
C PRO A 189 8.11 -1.49 -2.36
N GLY A 190 8.92 -1.70 -3.41
CA GLY A 190 10.37 -1.69 -3.31
C GLY A 190 11.01 -2.99 -2.85
N ASN A 191 10.24 -4.04 -2.68
CA ASN A 191 10.77 -5.38 -2.45
C ASN A 191 10.84 -6.14 -3.79
N ASP A 192 12.04 -6.20 -4.37
CA ASP A 192 12.29 -6.90 -5.63
C ASP A 192 12.74 -8.36 -5.41
N THR A 193 12.76 -8.84 -4.14
CA THR A 193 13.21 -10.21 -3.81
C THR A 193 12.12 -11.25 -4.00
N VAL A 194 10.84 -10.84 -3.99
CA VAL A 194 9.68 -11.71 -4.18
C VAL A 194 8.86 -11.19 -5.35
N ALA A 195 8.73 -12.00 -6.39
CA ALA A 195 7.87 -11.63 -7.52
C ALA A 195 6.40 -11.53 -7.04
N ARG A 196 5.65 -10.57 -7.58
CA ARG A 196 4.22 -10.35 -7.23
C ARG A 196 3.41 -11.64 -7.30
N ARG A 197 3.64 -12.46 -8.33
CA ARG A 197 2.96 -13.75 -8.53
C ARG A 197 3.20 -14.77 -7.43
N ASP A 198 4.33 -14.65 -6.71
CA ASP A 198 4.72 -15.58 -5.66
C ASP A 198 4.11 -15.22 -4.30
N ILE A 199 3.51 -14.03 -4.18
CA ILE A 199 2.78 -13.64 -2.97
C ILE A 199 1.43 -14.35 -2.95
N PRO A 200 1.17 -15.28 -2.00
CA PRO A 200 -0.09 -16.01 -1.97
C PRO A 200 -1.29 -15.07 -1.83
N LYS A 201 -2.29 -15.19 -2.70
CA LYS A 201 -3.49 -14.35 -2.68
C LYS A 201 -4.53 -14.91 -1.71
N VAL A 202 -4.85 -14.17 -0.66
CA VAL A 202 -5.88 -14.57 0.33
C VAL A 202 -7.26 -14.19 -0.21
N ILE A 203 -8.25 -15.09 -0.05
CA ILE A 203 -9.58 -14.90 -0.61
C ILE A 203 -10.65 -15.33 0.40
N GLY A 204 -11.58 -14.43 0.69
CA GLY A 204 -12.79 -14.70 1.44
C GLY A 204 -14.02 -14.42 0.59
N GLY A 205 -14.83 -15.43 0.30
CA GLY A 205 -16.10 -15.26 -0.42
C GLY A 205 -17.27 -15.08 0.52
N LEU A 206 -18.30 -14.34 0.07
CA LEU A 206 -19.56 -14.22 0.79
C LEU A 206 -20.29 -15.58 0.89
N ASN A 207 -20.00 -16.47 -0.06
CA ASN A 207 -20.36 -17.89 -0.06
C ASN A 207 -19.23 -18.73 -0.71
N THR A 208 -19.38 -20.05 -0.69
CA THR A 208 -18.40 -20.99 -1.24
C THR A 208 -18.15 -20.75 -2.73
N THR A 209 -19.21 -20.56 -3.53
CA THR A 209 -19.09 -20.33 -4.98
C THR A 209 -18.34 -19.04 -5.28
N ALA A 210 -18.60 -17.95 -4.55
CA ALA A 210 -17.86 -16.69 -4.69
C ALA A 210 -16.37 -16.86 -4.37
N ALA A 211 -16.05 -17.61 -3.30
CA ALA A 211 -14.68 -17.92 -2.94
C ALA A 211 -13.96 -18.76 -4.02
N GLU A 212 -14.67 -19.72 -4.62
CA GLU A 212 -14.15 -20.57 -5.70
C GLU A 212 -13.91 -19.76 -6.97
N PHE A 213 -14.87 -18.93 -7.39
CA PHE A 213 -14.72 -18.06 -8.56
C PHE A 213 -13.53 -17.10 -8.42
N ALA A 214 -13.41 -16.45 -7.26
CA ALA A 214 -12.27 -15.60 -7.00
C ALA A 214 -10.95 -16.39 -6.96
N ALA A 215 -10.93 -17.59 -6.37
CA ALA A 215 -9.74 -18.43 -6.33
C ALA A 215 -9.32 -18.91 -7.73
N GLU A 216 -10.25 -19.28 -8.59
CA GLU A 216 -9.98 -19.65 -9.98
C GLU A 216 -9.46 -18.46 -10.80
N LEU A 217 -10.10 -17.29 -10.63
CA LEU A 217 -9.67 -16.06 -11.31
C LEU A 217 -8.25 -15.65 -10.89
N TYR A 218 -7.99 -15.53 -9.59
CA TYR A 218 -6.66 -15.15 -9.08
C TYR A 218 -5.61 -16.25 -9.26
N GLY A 219 -5.98 -17.51 -9.16
CA GLY A 219 -5.09 -18.64 -9.46
C GLY A 219 -4.62 -18.69 -10.90
N SER A 220 -5.25 -17.91 -11.78
CA SER A 220 -4.79 -17.76 -13.17
C SER A 220 -3.62 -16.79 -13.33
N ILE A 221 -3.36 -15.94 -12.33
CA ILE A 221 -2.34 -14.90 -12.36
C ILE A 221 -1.36 -14.96 -11.16
N PHE A 222 -1.74 -15.61 -10.06
CA PHE A 222 -0.87 -15.86 -8.88
C PHE A 222 -0.57 -17.35 -8.75
N ASN A 223 0.63 -17.69 -8.27
CA ASN A 223 1.08 -19.06 -8.13
C ASN A 223 0.35 -19.82 -7.00
N GLN A 224 -0.20 -19.10 -6.02
CA GLN A 224 -0.92 -19.69 -4.91
C GLN A 224 -2.11 -18.81 -4.48
N THR A 225 -3.24 -19.46 -4.19
CA THR A 225 -4.40 -18.84 -3.53
C THR A 225 -4.67 -19.54 -2.19
N VAL A 226 -5.07 -18.76 -1.19
CA VAL A 226 -5.41 -19.24 0.16
C VAL A 226 -6.84 -18.81 0.46
N ARG A 227 -7.77 -19.78 0.51
CA ARG A 227 -9.18 -19.49 0.84
C ARG A 227 -9.37 -19.45 2.35
N VAL A 228 -10.10 -18.45 2.83
CA VAL A 228 -10.56 -18.32 4.20
C VAL A 228 -12.09 -18.36 4.24
N SER A 229 -12.66 -18.55 5.42
CA SER A 229 -14.08 -18.86 5.57
C SER A 229 -15.04 -17.71 5.20
N THR A 230 -14.61 -16.45 5.36
CA THR A 230 -15.47 -15.25 5.15
C THR A 230 -14.67 -14.10 4.59
N PRO A 231 -15.33 -13.09 3.96
CA PRO A 231 -14.69 -11.83 3.60
C PRO A 231 -14.04 -11.16 4.81
N ALA A 232 -14.71 -11.14 5.97
CA ALA A 232 -14.19 -10.54 7.20
C ALA A 232 -12.87 -11.19 7.68
N ALA A 233 -12.71 -12.51 7.52
CA ALA A 233 -11.45 -13.19 7.84
C ALA A 233 -10.33 -12.78 6.89
N ALA A 234 -10.61 -12.57 5.60
CA ALA A 234 -9.63 -12.07 4.64
C ALA A 234 -9.26 -10.59 4.89
N GLU A 235 -10.23 -9.74 5.24
CA GLU A 235 -10.03 -8.35 5.66
C GLU A 235 -9.12 -8.30 6.90
N MET A 236 -9.38 -9.14 7.91
CA MET A 236 -8.60 -9.22 9.14
C MET A 236 -7.16 -9.69 8.89
N THR A 237 -6.94 -10.58 7.93
CA THR A 237 -5.60 -11.13 7.62
C THR A 237 -4.61 -10.02 7.27
N LYS A 238 -4.97 -9.12 6.36
CA LYS A 238 -4.10 -7.98 5.99
C LYS A 238 -3.83 -7.05 7.17
N LEU A 239 -4.87 -6.76 7.95
CA LEU A 239 -4.72 -5.89 9.12
C LEU A 239 -3.77 -6.51 10.15
N LEU A 240 -3.87 -7.83 10.42
CA LEU A 240 -2.96 -8.53 11.32
C LEU A 240 -1.50 -8.42 10.87
N GLU A 241 -1.21 -8.60 9.58
CA GLU A 241 0.14 -8.48 9.01
C GLU A 241 0.71 -7.06 9.22
N ASN A 242 -0.09 -6.03 8.96
CA ASN A 242 0.34 -4.64 9.12
C ASN A 242 0.43 -4.21 10.59
N ILE A 243 -0.46 -4.71 11.46
CA ILE A 243 -0.39 -4.51 12.91
C ILE A 243 0.88 -5.17 13.47
N TYR A 244 1.17 -6.41 13.09
CA TYR A 244 2.39 -7.11 13.48
C TYR A 244 3.63 -6.26 13.16
N ARG A 245 3.71 -5.70 11.96
CA ARG A 245 4.81 -4.82 11.55
C ARG A 245 4.84 -3.53 12.36
N CYS A 246 3.70 -2.87 12.53
CA CYS A 246 3.58 -1.62 13.29
C CYS A 246 4.04 -1.77 14.75
N VAL A 247 3.58 -2.82 15.43
CA VAL A 247 3.89 -3.10 16.84
C VAL A 247 5.37 -3.44 17.02
N ASN A 248 5.93 -4.28 16.16
CA ASN A 248 7.34 -4.67 16.26
C ASN A 248 8.30 -3.51 15.93
N ILE A 249 7.93 -2.60 15.01
CA ILE A 249 8.71 -1.38 14.78
C ILE A 249 8.62 -0.43 15.99
N ALA A 250 7.44 -0.29 16.60
CA ALA A 250 7.30 0.50 17.84
C ALA A 250 8.17 -0.07 18.97
N LEU A 251 8.17 -1.39 19.15
CA LEU A 251 9.02 -2.07 20.15
C LEU A 251 10.50 -1.72 19.94
N VAL A 252 11.04 -1.87 18.73
CA VAL A 252 12.47 -1.57 18.50
C VAL A 252 12.77 -0.08 18.54
N ASN A 253 11.81 0.80 18.24
CA ASN A 253 11.95 2.24 18.43
C ASN A 253 12.03 2.60 19.94
N GLU A 254 11.17 2.03 20.77
CA GLU A 254 11.22 2.22 22.21
C GLU A 254 12.53 1.68 22.82
N LEU A 255 12.93 0.45 22.43
CA LEU A 255 14.20 -0.14 22.88
C LEU A 255 15.40 0.67 22.43
N LYS A 256 15.38 1.30 21.26
CA LYS A 256 16.42 2.24 20.81
C LYS A 256 16.59 3.41 21.78
N LEU A 257 15.48 4.03 22.19
CA LEU A 257 15.54 5.15 23.12
C LEU A 257 16.09 4.74 24.48
N LEU A 258 15.76 3.53 24.95
CA LEU A 258 16.34 2.95 26.15
C LEU A 258 17.84 2.66 25.97
N ALA A 259 18.22 2.00 24.86
CA ALA A 259 19.61 1.62 24.56
C ALA A 259 20.54 2.84 24.50
N ILE A 260 20.08 3.95 23.88
CA ILE A 260 20.82 5.23 23.88
C ILE A 260 21.13 5.69 25.32
N ARG A 261 20.16 5.64 26.25
CA ARG A 261 20.35 6.02 27.65
C ARG A 261 21.30 5.10 28.41
N MET A 262 21.36 3.83 27.99
CA MET A 262 22.25 2.80 28.56
C MET A 262 23.66 2.80 27.94
N GLY A 263 23.88 3.57 26.87
CA GLY A 263 25.14 3.55 26.09
C GLY A 263 25.34 2.25 25.30
N ILE A 264 24.25 1.58 24.89
CA ILE A 264 24.24 0.34 24.13
C ILE A 264 23.88 0.64 22.67
N ASP A 265 24.63 0.04 21.72
CA ASP A 265 24.27 0.11 20.29
C ASP A 265 23.15 -0.87 19.98
N ILE A 266 21.92 -0.36 19.80
CA ILE A 266 20.74 -1.19 19.48
C ILE A 266 20.88 -1.95 18.15
N TRP A 267 21.63 -1.40 17.20
CA TRP A 267 21.83 -2.05 15.89
C TRP A 267 22.67 -3.33 16.04
N GLU A 268 23.73 -3.28 16.88
CA GLU A 268 24.52 -4.46 17.23
C GLU A 268 23.66 -5.53 17.91
N VAL A 269 22.81 -5.12 18.85
CA VAL A 269 21.88 -6.02 19.56
C VAL A 269 20.93 -6.70 18.59
N ILE A 270 20.33 -5.95 17.65
CA ILE A 270 19.40 -6.50 16.65
C ILE A 270 20.12 -7.49 15.72
N GLU A 271 21.31 -7.15 15.23
CA GLU A 271 22.09 -8.04 14.36
C GLU A 271 22.50 -9.33 15.09
N ALA A 272 22.87 -9.25 16.36
CA ALA A 272 23.13 -10.42 17.18
C ALA A 272 21.87 -11.28 17.40
N ALA A 273 20.73 -10.65 17.74
CA ALA A 273 19.47 -11.36 17.95
C ALA A 273 18.97 -12.05 16.66
N LYS A 274 19.21 -11.45 15.50
CA LYS A 274 18.85 -11.98 14.17
C LYS A 274 19.52 -13.30 13.84
N THR A 275 20.64 -13.62 14.48
CA THR A 275 21.33 -14.91 14.30
C THR A 275 20.55 -16.09 14.84
N LYS A 276 19.56 -15.84 15.72
CA LYS A 276 18.68 -16.87 16.24
C LYS A 276 17.74 -17.38 15.14
N PRO A 277 17.77 -18.70 14.80
CA PRO A 277 17.07 -19.21 13.63
C PRO A 277 15.54 -19.36 13.81
N PHE A 278 15.00 -19.10 15.00
CA PHE A 278 13.57 -19.23 15.33
C PHE A 278 13.13 -18.23 16.39
N GLY A 279 11.85 -17.85 16.36
CA GLY A 279 11.20 -17.04 17.40
C GLY A 279 11.67 -15.58 17.45
N PHE A 280 12.37 -15.08 16.42
CA PHE A 280 12.77 -13.69 16.28
C PHE A 280 12.77 -13.29 14.80
N HIS A 281 12.05 -12.19 14.50
CA HIS A 281 12.14 -11.50 13.21
C HIS A 281 12.74 -10.12 13.45
N ALA A 282 13.82 -9.80 12.74
CA ALA A 282 14.48 -8.51 12.90
C ALA A 282 13.65 -7.37 12.34
N PHE A 283 13.35 -6.39 13.19
CA PHE A 283 12.86 -5.08 12.81
C PHE A 283 13.91 -4.04 13.20
N TYR A 284 13.98 -2.96 12.43
CA TYR A 284 14.98 -1.92 12.65
C TYR A 284 14.32 -0.62 13.06
N PRO A 285 14.90 0.10 14.05
CA PRO A 285 14.38 1.39 14.46
C PRO A 285 14.59 2.45 13.38
N GLY A 286 13.82 3.52 13.48
CA GLY A 286 13.89 4.61 12.51
C GLY A 286 13.26 5.90 13.02
N PRO A 287 13.14 6.92 12.15
CA PRO A 287 12.60 8.24 12.50
C PRO A 287 11.08 8.28 12.62
N GLY A 288 10.41 7.14 12.57
CA GLY A 288 8.97 6.96 12.56
C GLY A 288 8.51 6.04 11.44
N LEU A 289 7.19 5.91 11.28
CA LEU A 289 6.55 5.13 10.24
C LEU A 289 6.08 6.02 9.09
N GLY A 290 6.24 5.51 7.88
CA GLY A 290 5.70 6.11 6.66
C GLY A 290 5.02 5.08 5.77
N GLY A 291 4.59 5.53 4.58
CA GLY A 291 3.84 4.73 3.63
C GLY A 291 2.34 4.74 3.88
N HIS A 292 1.61 4.06 3.01
CA HIS A 292 0.14 4.11 3.03
C HIS A 292 -0.49 3.09 3.99
N CYS A 293 0.18 1.96 4.28
CA CYS A 293 -0.44 0.85 5.00
C CYS A 293 -0.20 0.91 6.51
N ILE A 294 1.09 0.93 6.95
CA ILE A 294 1.41 0.75 8.37
C ILE A 294 0.92 1.90 9.27
N PRO A 295 0.94 3.19 8.84
CA PRO A 295 0.38 4.28 9.64
C PRO A 295 -1.15 4.35 9.60
N VAL A 296 -1.82 3.58 8.76
CA VAL A 296 -3.26 3.68 8.45
C VAL A 296 -4.03 2.44 8.90
N ASP A 297 -3.64 1.26 8.41
CA ASP A 297 -4.40 0.02 8.55
C ASP A 297 -4.65 -0.41 10.02
N PRO A 298 -3.70 -0.26 10.97
CA PRO A 298 -3.94 -0.60 12.37
C PRO A 298 -5.13 0.18 12.98
N PHE A 299 -5.28 1.45 12.57
CA PHE A 299 -6.36 2.30 13.10
C PHE A 299 -7.73 1.94 12.54
N TYR A 300 -7.81 1.30 11.38
CA TYR A 300 -9.05 0.69 10.89
C TYR A 300 -9.59 -0.34 11.88
N LEU A 301 -8.72 -1.21 12.39
CA LEU A 301 -9.13 -2.21 13.37
C LEU A 301 -9.42 -1.58 14.74
N ALA A 302 -8.62 -0.60 15.18
CA ALA A 302 -8.87 0.10 16.44
C ALA A 302 -10.25 0.81 16.42
N TRP A 303 -10.62 1.43 15.31
CA TRP A 303 -11.93 2.05 15.13
C TRP A 303 -13.05 1.00 15.17
N LYS A 304 -12.92 -0.10 14.43
CA LYS A 304 -13.92 -1.19 14.39
C LYS A 304 -14.09 -1.86 15.74
N ALA A 305 -13.00 -2.06 16.50
CA ALA A 305 -13.01 -2.70 17.80
C ALA A 305 -13.90 -1.97 18.82
N ARG A 306 -14.02 -0.63 18.73
CA ARG A 306 -14.90 0.17 19.61
C ARG A 306 -16.37 -0.20 19.45
N GLN A 307 -16.79 -0.72 18.29
CA GLN A 307 -18.17 -1.23 18.10
C GLN A 307 -18.46 -2.51 18.90
N PHE A 308 -17.41 -3.16 19.43
CA PHE A 308 -17.47 -4.35 20.25
C PHE A 308 -17.04 -4.07 21.70
N ASP A 309 -17.07 -2.80 22.12
CA ASP A 309 -16.60 -2.36 23.44
C ASP A 309 -15.18 -2.85 23.78
N PHE A 310 -14.31 -2.94 22.75
CA PHE A 310 -12.96 -3.46 22.88
C PHE A 310 -11.90 -2.38 22.58
N GLN A 311 -10.94 -2.21 23.49
CA GLN A 311 -9.81 -1.31 23.32
C GLN A 311 -8.56 -2.08 22.85
N THR A 312 -7.95 -1.60 21.78
CA THR A 312 -6.77 -2.22 21.16
C THR A 312 -5.47 -1.61 21.71
N HIS A 313 -5.08 -1.99 22.93
CA HIS A 313 -3.93 -1.39 23.64
C HIS A 313 -2.62 -1.43 22.85
N PHE A 314 -2.25 -2.57 22.25
CA PHE A 314 -1.01 -2.69 21.47
C PHE A 314 -0.99 -1.81 20.23
N ILE A 315 -2.13 -1.66 19.56
CA ILE A 315 -2.23 -0.83 18.34
C ILE A 315 -2.10 0.65 18.68
N GLU A 316 -2.83 1.09 19.72
CA GLU A 316 -2.84 2.49 20.15
C GLU A 316 -1.45 2.89 20.65
N LEU A 317 -0.84 2.08 21.54
CA LEU A 317 0.51 2.32 22.06
C LEU A 317 1.56 2.33 20.93
N ALA A 318 1.52 1.38 20.00
CA ALA A 318 2.44 1.37 18.87
C ALA A 318 2.30 2.62 18.00
N GLY A 319 1.06 3.10 17.82
CA GLY A 319 0.79 4.35 17.13
C GLY A 319 1.42 5.57 17.81
N GLU A 320 1.31 5.67 19.15
CA GLU A 320 1.90 6.74 19.95
C GLU A 320 3.43 6.72 19.88
N VAL A 321 4.05 5.56 20.12
CA VAL A 321 5.50 5.40 20.07
C VAL A 321 6.04 5.80 18.70
N ASN A 322 5.48 5.28 17.63
CA ASN A 322 5.95 5.58 16.27
C ASN A 322 5.72 7.04 15.88
N ALA A 323 4.62 7.66 16.31
CA ALA A 323 4.34 9.08 16.06
C ALA A 323 5.25 10.02 16.85
N SER A 324 5.83 9.57 17.97
CA SER A 324 6.77 10.36 18.79
C SER A 324 8.19 10.40 18.18
N MET A 325 8.56 9.45 17.31
CA MET A 325 9.93 9.33 16.82
C MET A 325 10.48 10.56 16.08
N PRO A 326 9.71 11.29 15.24
CA PRO A 326 10.20 12.52 14.64
C PRO A 326 10.65 13.58 15.67
N TYR A 327 9.96 13.67 16.79
CA TYR A 327 10.33 14.59 17.88
C TYR A 327 11.65 14.18 18.56
N HIS A 328 11.87 12.87 18.74
CA HIS A 328 13.13 12.35 19.26
C HIS A 328 14.29 12.62 18.30
N VAL A 329 14.08 12.52 16.98
CA VAL A 329 15.08 12.87 15.98
C VAL A 329 15.47 14.35 16.09
N VAL A 330 14.49 15.26 16.21
CA VAL A 330 14.75 16.69 16.36
C VAL A 330 15.49 16.97 17.67
N ALA A 331 15.09 16.35 18.79
CA ALA A 331 15.78 16.49 20.08
C ALA A 331 17.24 16.03 19.98
N SER A 332 17.52 14.88 19.39
CA SER A 332 18.89 14.38 19.18
C SER A 332 19.74 15.31 18.30
N LEU A 333 19.13 15.93 17.27
CA LEU A 333 19.82 16.92 16.44
C LEU A 333 20.14 18.18 17.24
N ILE A 334 19.23 18.68 18.08
CA ILE A 334 19.47 19.81 18.97
C ILE A 334 20.64 19.52 19.92
N ASP A 335 20.64 18.35 20.56
CA ASP A 335 21.72 17.93 21.46
C ASP A 335 23.08 17.86 20.72
N ALA A 336 23.10 17.32 19.52
CA ALA A 336 24.30 17.23 18.69
C ALA A 336 24.83 18.61 18.29
N LEU A 337 23.97 19.59 17.98
CA LEU A 337 24.34 20.97 17.71
C LEU A 337 24.85 21.66 18.98
N ASN A 338 24.18 21.49 20.13
CA ASN A 338 24.57 22.08 21.41
C ASN A 338 25.97 21.63 21.85
N GLN A 339 26.31 20.33 21.67
CA GLN A 339 27.67 19.83 21.92
C GLN A 339 28.74 20.56 21.08
N ARG A 340 28.34 21.13 19.95
CA ARG A 340 29.21 21.95 19.05
C ARG A 340 29.02 23.45 19.28
N LYS A 341 28.37 23.88 20.35
CA LYS A 341 28.08 25.27 20.70
C LYS A 341 27.26 25.98 19.62
N LYS A 342 26.37 25.27 18.92
CA LYS A 342 25.46 25.81 17.93
C LYS A 342 24.01 25.63 18.42
N THR A 343 23.14 26.57 18.06
CA THR A 343 21.67 26.47 18.33
C THR A 343 20.97 25.99 17.09
N LEU A 344 19.80 25.38 17.24
CA LEU A 344 18.96 24.98 16.11
C LEU A 344 18.41 26.20 15.36
N ASN A 345 18.02 27.24 16.07
CA ASN A 345 17.57 28.49 15.46
C ASN A 345 18.69 29.14 14.67
N GLY A 346 18.48 29.30 13.35
CA GLY A 346 19.47 29.79 12.41
C GLY A 346 20.46 28.73 11.86
N ALA A 347 20.41 27.47 12.36
CA ALA A 347 21.25 26.40 11.83
C ALA A 347 20.81 26.00 10.42
N ARG A 348 21.79 25.74 9.56
CA ARG A 348 21.57 25.20 8.21
C ARG A 348 21.62 23.69 8.29
N VAL A 349 20.47 23.04 8.04
CA VAL A 349 20.30 21.59 8.11
C VAL A 349 19.96 21.03 6.73
N LEU A 350 20.74 20.04 6.28
CA LEU A 350 20.44 19.28 5.08
C LEU A 350 19.81 17.92 5.49
N VAL A 351 18.57 17.69 5.10
CA VAL A 351 17.89 16.40 5.28
C VAL A 351 18.19 15.52 4.07
N LEU A 352 18.74 14.33 4.29
CA LEU A 352 18.96 13.31 3.27
C LEU A 352 17.87 12.23 3.32
N GLY A 353 17.18 12.10 2.18
CA GLY A 353 16.08 11.17 2.00
C GLY A 353 14.76 11.71 2.56
N VAL A 354 13.80 11.95 1.67
CA VAL A 354 12.43 12.38 2.01
C VAL A 354 11.38 11.34 1.68
N ALA A 355 11.71 10.33 0.86
CA ALA A 355 10.87 9.14 0.68
C ALA A 355 10.63 8.43 2.01
N TYR A 356 9.49 7.77 2.16
CA TYR A 356 9.18 7.03 3.40
C TYR A 356 10.03 5.77 3.59
N LYS A 357 10.57 5.22 2.52
CA LYS A 357 11.38 3.99 2.51
C LYS A 357 12.53 4.14 1.52
N LYS A 358 13.61 3.40 1.78
CA LYS A 358 14.79 3.30 0.92
C LYS A 358 14.40 2.89 -0.51
N ASP A 359 14.97 3.58 -1.49
CA ASP A 359 14.90 3.28 -2.93
C ASP A 359 13.46 3.22 -3.50
N VAL A 360 12.56 4.05 -2.95
CA VAL A 360 11.19 4.21 -3.47
C VAL A 360 10.86 5.66 -3.75
N ASP A 361 10.01 5.89 -4.75
CA ASP A 361 9.48 7.19 -5.19
C ASP A 361 8.13 7.54 -4.52
N ASP A 362 8.07 7.43 -3.18
CA ASP A 362 6.83 7.64 -2.44
C ASP A 362 7.05 8.49 -1.17
N LEU A 363 6.35 9.62 -1.11
CA LEU A 363 6.38 10.57 0.02
C LEU A 363 5.24 10.38 1.02
N ARG A 364 4.30 9.47 0.76
CA ARG A 364 3.10 9.35 1.56
C ARG A 364 3.44 9.03 3.02
N GLU A 365 2.89 9.85 3.92
CA GLU A 365 3.10 9.73 5.38
C GLU A 365 4.58 9.62 5.79
N SER A 366 5.51 10.17 4.99
CA SER A 366 6.94 10.11 5.31
C SER A 366 7.27 10.89 6.58
N PRO A 367 7.96 10.28 7.56
CA PRO A 367 8.38 10.97 8.78
C PRO A 367 9.35 12.11 8.51
N SER A 368 10.07 12.09 7.37
CA SER A 368 10.98 13.18 6.96
C SER A 368 10.26 14.52 6.83
N LEU A 369 9.01 14.50 6.34
CA LEU A 369 8.21 15.71 6.14
C LEU A 369 7.85 16.34 7.48
N THR A 370 7.46 15.52 8.46
CA THR A 370 7.21 15.96 9.84
C THR A 370 8.48 16.52 10.49
N VAL A 371 9.62 15.86 10.30
CA VAL A 371 10.90 16.35 10.81
C VAL A 371 11.27 17.70 10.19
N ILE A 372 11.10 17.87 8.87
CA ILE A 372 11.37 19.16 8.18
C ILE A 372 10.49 20.27 8.74
N GLU A 373 9.19 20.02 8.95
CA GLU A 373 8.27 21.01 9.53
C GLU A 373 8.67 21.37 10.96
N LEU A 374 9.00 20.37 11.81
CA LEU A 374 9.44 20.60 13.18
C LEU A 374 10.72 21.46 13.23
N LEU A 375 11.71 21.16 12.38
CA LEU A 375 12.95 21.92 12.31
C LEU A 375 12.72 23.37 11.86
N ARG A 376 11.89 23.57 10.82
CA ARG A 376 11.54 24.92 10.32
C ARG A 376 10.79 25.74 11.37
N ASN A 377 9.82 25.13 12.07
CA ASN A 377 9.06 25.79 13.12
C ASN A 377 9.94 26.24 14.31
N GLN A 378 11.11 25.62 14.49
CA GLN A 378 12.11 26.00 15.49
C GLN A 378 13.22 26.92 14.92
N GLY A 379 13.04 27.44 13.70
CA GLY A 379 13.88 28.47 13.10
C GLY A 379 15.12 27.97 12.35
N ALA A 380 15.21 26.67 12.02
CA ALA A 380 16.30 26.16 11.17
C ALA A 380 16.08 26.51 9.69
N ASP A 381 17.19 26.81 8.96
CA ASP A 381 17.19 26.84 7.49
C ASP A 381 17.35 25.41 6.97
N VAL A 382 16.24 24.80 6.58
CA VAL A 382 16.19 23.39 6.17
C VAL A 382 16.19 23.27 4.66
N ARG A 383 17.13 22.49 4.15
CA ARG A 383 17.19 22.01 2.76
C ARG A 383 17.04 20.48 2.77
N TYR A 384 16.70 19.91 1.62
CA TYR A 384 16.68 18.45 1.47
C TYR A 384 17.38 18.00 0.18
N HIS A 385 17.83 16.76 0.18
CA HIS A 385 18.19 16.03 -1.02
C HIS A 385 17.55 14.66 -1.01
N ASP A 386 17.01 14.24 -2.15
CA ASP A 386 16.49 12.91 -2.39
C ASP A 386 16.66 12.56 -3.87
N PRO A 387 17.18 11.36 -4.24
CA PRO A 387 17.39 10.98 -5.64
C PRO A 387 16.11 11.00 -6.47
N PHE A 388 14.98 10.63 -5.85
CA PHE A 388 13.68 10.41 -6.52
C PHE A 388 12.82 11.69 -6.56
N PHE A 389 13.09 12.68 -5.68
CA PHE A 389 12.25 13.88 -5.57
C PHE A 389 13.01 15.15 -5.88
N PRO A 390 12.95 15.65 -7.15
CA PRO A 390 13.55 16.94 -7.50
C PRO A 390 12.80 18.12 -6.86
N HIS A 391 11.52 17.95 -6.54
CA HIS A 391 10.66 18.96 -5.92
C HIS A 391 9.68 18.34 -4.93
N ILE A 392 9.45 18.98 -3.78
CA ILE A 392 8.38 18.69 -2.84
C ILE A 392 7.38 19.84 -2.90
N GLY A 393 6.15 19.54 -3.32
CA GLY A 393 5.06 20.50 -3.39
C GLY A 393 4.10 20.39 -2.20
N ARG A 394 2.81 20.57 -2.50
CA ARG A 394 1.71 20.37 -1.56
C ARG A 394 1.31 18.90 -1.54
N GLY A 395 1.33 18.30 -0.37
CA GLY A 395 0.76 16.99 -0.11
C GLY A 395 -0.54 17.08 0.71
N ARG A 396 -1.05 15.93 1.17
CA ARG A 396 -2.27 15.85 1.95
C ARG A 396 -2.15 16.55 3.31
N LYS A 397 -1.01 16.35 4.01
CA LYS A 397 -0.77 16.85 5.36
C LYS A 397 0.32 17.93 5.43
N TYR A 398 0.94 18.30 4.33
CA TYR A 398 2.06 19.24 4.29
C TYR A 398 1.99 20.18 3.09
N ASN A 399 2.65 21.33 3.21
CA ASN A 399 2.84 22.30 2.13
C ASN A 399 4.25 22.90 2.23
N LEU A 400 5.25 22.18 1.75
CA LEU A 400 6.65 22.53 1.98
C LEU A 400 7.24 23.42 0.87
N GLN A 401 6.84 23.21 -0.40
CA GLN A 401 7.35 23.96 -1.56
C GLN A 401 8.88 24.09 -1.54
N MET A 402 9.57 22.97 -1.76
CA MET A 402 11.02 22.91 -1.68
C MET A 402 11.62 22.24 -2.92
N ASP A 403 12.74 22.79 -3.41
CA ASP A 403 13.55 22.16 -4.44
C ASP A 403 14.71 21.38 -3.83
N ARG A 404 15.14 20.33 -4.52
CA ARG A 404 16.26 19.49 -4.14
C ARG A 404 17.56 20.25 -4.12
N ALA A 405 18.29 20.23 -3.02
CA ALA A 405 19.62 20.80 -2.89
C ALA A 405 20.69 19.92 -3.56
N SER A 406 21.83 20.53 -3.95
CA SER A 406 23.02 19.77 -4.40
C SER A 406 23.79 19.19 -3.20
N LEU A 407 24.51 18.09 -3.44
CA LEU A 407 25.46 17.48 -2.49
C LEU A 407 26.89 17.98 -2.64
N ASP A 408 27.17 18.97 -3.51
CA ASP A 408 28.55 19.44 -3.83
C ASP A 408 29.19 20.20 -2.67
N ARG A 409 28.39 20.84 -1.82
CA ARG A 409 28.86 21.73 -0.75
C ARG A 409 28.25 21.33 0.61
N LEU A 410 28.60 20.15 1.09
CA LEU A 410 28.09 19.66 2.40
C LEU A 410 28.72 20.43 3.57
N ASP A 411 29.89 21.02 3.36
CA ASP A 411 30.60 21.87 4.32
C ASP A 411 29.83 23.14 4.72
N GLN A 412 28.89 23.59 3.90
CA GLN A 412 28.08 24.77 4.20
C GLN A 412 26.95 24.50 5.22
N TYR A 413 26.63 23.26 5.49
CA TYR A 413 25.55 22.86 6.44
C TYR A 413 26.15 22.64 7.84
N ASP A 414 25.44 23.13 8.85
CA ASP A 414 25.80 22.89 10.26
C ASP A 414 25.57 21.43 10.65
N CYS A 415 24.57 20.77 10.02
CA CYS A 415 24.26 19.36 10.20
C CYS A 415 23.68 18.74 8.93
N VAL A 416 24.09 17.51 8.63
CA VAL A 416 23.44 16.61 7.67
C VAL A 416 22.65 15.59 8.46
N LEU A 417 21.33 15.53 8.24
CA LEU A 417 20.41 14.63 8.92
C LEU A 417 19.96 13.52 7.95
N ILE A 418 20.35 12.28 8.21
CA ILE A 418 19.97 11.13 7.39
C ILE A 418 18.67 10.56 7.92
N ILE A 419 17.58 10.66 7.14
CA ILE A 419 16.25 10.15 7.45
C ILE A 419 15.94 8.90 6.63
N THR A 420 16.25 8.90 5.32
CA THR A 420 16.08 7.73 4.45
C THR A 420 17.41 7.41 3.78
N ASP A 421 17.82 6.17 3.93
CA ASP A 421 19.16 5.68 3.58
C ASP A 421 19.21 5.11 2.15
N HIS A 422 18.94 5.95 1.13
CA HIS A 422 18.98 5.52 -0.28
C HIS A 422 20.34 4.92 -0.67
N SER A 423 20.28 3.92 -1.59
CA SER A 423 21.47 3.23 -2.08
C SER A 423 22.40 4.11 -2.93
N ASP A 424 21.85 5.15 -3.56
CA ASP A 424 22.60 6.07 -4.42
C ASP A 424 23.51 7.04 -3.64
N TYR A 425 23.47 7.05 -2.31
CA TYR A 425 24.31 7.92 -1.52
C TYR A 425 25.69 7.31 -1.25
N ASP A 426 26.75 8.08 -1.55
CA ASP A 426 28.11 7.79 -1.10
C ASP A 426 28.30 8.30 0.34
N TYR A 427 27.99 7.45 1.32
CA TYR A 427 28.08 7.80 2.74
C TYR A 427 29.51 8.10 3.19
N ALA A 428 30.54 7.51 2.58
CA ALA A 428 31.93 7.81 2.90
C ALA A 428 32.27 9.26 2.51
N LYS A 429 31.86 9.70 1.32
CA LYS A 429 32.00 11.09 0.86
C LYS A 429 31.18 12.04 1.72
N ILE A 430 29.93 11.68 2.04
CA ILE A 430 29.05 12.50 2.90
C ILE A 430 29.70 12.72 4.27
N VAL A 431 30.25 11.68 4.91
CA VAL A 431 30.95 11.80 6.20
C VAL A 431 32.20 12.68 6.08
N LYS A 432 32.97 12.49 5.03
CA LYS A 432 34.18 13.28 4.80
C LYS A 432 33.88 14.78 4.70
N ASP A 433 32.86 15.13 3.90
CA ASP A 433 32.60 16.50 3.48
C ASP A 433 31.65 17.27 4.46
N SER A 434 30.98 16.56 5.38
CA SER A 434 30.08 17.17 6.37
C SER A 434 30.79 17.61 7.64
N GLN A 435 30.20 18.57 8.37
CA GLN A 435 30.69 19.03 9.69
C GLN A 435 30.13 18.17 10.83
N LEU A 436 28.83 17.80 10.75
CA LEU A 436 28.10 16.99 11.70
C LEU A 436 27.09 16.13 10.94
N ILE A 437 26.92 14.90 11.36
CA ILE A 437 25.91 13.99 10.81
C ILE A 437 25.06 13.44 11.95
N VAL A 438 23.74 13.52 11.80
CA VAL A 438 22.80 12.77 12.64
C VAL A 438 22.23 11.64 11.78
N ASP A 439 22.50 10.39 12.17
CA ASP A 439 22.14 9.20 11.42
C ASP A 439 21.03 8.42 12.14
N THR A 440 19.82 8.42 11.56
CA THR A 440 18.64 7.75 12.13
C THR A 440 18.46 6.31 11.63
N ARG A 441 19.26 5.89 10.65
CA ARG A 441 19.11 4.62 9.93
C ARG A 441 20.32 3.69 10.01
N ASN A 442 21.37 4.11 10.72
CA ASN A 442 22.66 3.42 10.69
C ASN A 442 23.24 3.29 9.26
N ALA A 443 22.94 4.29 8.43
CA ALA A 443 23.41 4.38 7.04
C ALA A 443 24.94 4.49 6.96
N THR A 444 25.56 5.03 8.01
CA THR A 444 27.01 5.16 8.17
C THR A 444 27.66 3.97 8.85
N LYS A 445 27.00 2.78 8.85
CA LYS A 445 27.56 1.53 9.41
C LYS A 445 28.97 1.25 8.85
N GLY A 446 29.91 0.96 9.74
CA GLY A 446 31.30 0.66 9.36
C GLY A 446 32.18 1.91 9.16
N ILE A 447 31.64 3.13 9.25
CA ILE A 447 32.40 4.37 9.21
C ILE A 447 32.58 4.89 10.64
N THR A 448 33.81 5.05 11.09
CA THR A 448 34.13 5.65 12.40
C THR A 448 34.51 7.11 12.22
N SER A 449 33.79 8.02 12.87
CA SER A 449 34.07 9.47 12.84
C SER A 449 33.39 10.16 14.03
N GLU A 450 34.07 11.11 14.65
CA GLU A 450 33.50 11.98 15.69
C GLU A 450 32.39 12.94 15.18
N LYS A 451 32.22 13.01 13.86
CA LYS A 451 31.17 13.79 13.21
C LYS A 451 29.82 13.07 13.25
N ILE A 452 29.78 11.77 13.49
CA ILE A 452 28.57 10.95 13.42
C ILE A 452 27.93 10.82 14.80
N VAL A 453 26.69 11.26 14.89
CA VAL A 453 25.80 11.00 16.03
C VAL A 453 24.72 10.03 15.56
N ARG A 454 24.72 8.84 16.11
CA ARG A 454 23.64 7.86 15.86
C ARG A 454 22.45 8.17 16.73
N CYS A 455 21.29 8.28 16.10
CA CYS A 455 20.05 8.71 16.72
C CYS A 455 18.97 7.62 16.56
#